data_50fe3a5ef1a17a27d0099e57bcda2609
#
_entry.id   50fe3a5ef1a17a27d0099e57bcda2609
#
_cell.length_a   1.000
_cell.length_b   1.000
_cell.length_c   1.000
_cell.angle_alpha   90.00
_cell.angle_beta   90.00
_cell.angle_gamma   90.00
#
_symmetry.space_group_name_H-M   'P 1'
#
loop_
_entity.id
_entity.type
_entity.pdbx_description
1 polymer ?
#
loop_
_entity_poly.entity_id
_entity_poly.type
_entity_poly.pdbx_seq_one_letter_code
_entity_poly.pdbx_strand_id
1 'polypeptide(L)'
;MRNAVTFLSICAFCALALPLAGQDDRPNLSGTWQFDSTKSELHTVKVAGATWVIHEDDSSIQITESADGTGKKIEMKCTTDGKQCKVGGDKATASFWYNGPMLVEMESKGDHVTRYRMKLSSDGNTLTVDTTSIVPQATEDDVLVFRKQA
;
A
#
# COMPACT_ATOMS: atom_id res chain seq x y z
N MET A 1 -18.50 -74.80 25.67
CA MET A 1 -17.70 -73.67 26.20
C MET A 1 -17.12 -72.97 24.98
N ARG A 2 -17.70 -71.80 24.64
CA ARG A 2 -17.33 -71.08 23.39
C ARG A 2 -16.85 -69.66 23.85
N ASN A 3 -15.53 -69.44 23.72
CA ASN A 3 -14.91 -68.19 24.00
C ASN A 3 -15.08 -67.23 22.79
N ALA A 4 -15.84 -66.18 22.97
CA ALA A 4 -15.94 -65.11 22.02
C ALA A 4 -14.80 -64.10 22.27
N VAL A 5 -13.92 -63.93 21.28
CA VAL A 5 -12.88 -62.90 21.28
C VAL A 5 -13.42 -61.69 20.53
N THR A 6 -13.65 -60.61 21.28
CA THR A 6 -14.10 -59.35 20.73
C THR A 6 -12.89 -58.53 20.27
N PHE A 7 -12.75 -58.33 18.95
CA PHE A 7 -11.74 -57.41 18.39
C PHE A 7 -12.22 -55.98 18.49
N LEU A 8 -11.52 -55.20 19.29
CA LEU A 8 -11.73 -53.75 19.41
C LEU A 8 -10.91 -53.08 18.27
N SER A 9 -11.62 -52.57 17.24
CA SER A 9 -11.00 -51.83 16.15
C SER A 9 -10.84 -50.39 16.58
N ILE A 10 -9.59 -49.96 16.81
CA ILE A 10 -9.24 -48.54 17.12
C ILE A 10 -9.03 -47.85 15.77
N CYS A 11 -10.02 -47.09 15.31
CA CYS A 11 -9.85 -46.13 14.21
C CYS A 11 -9.06 -44.89 14.70
N ALA A 12 -7.77 -44.87 14.37
CA ALA A 12 -6.96 -43.67 14.54
C ALA A 12 -7.34 -42.63 13.49
N PHE A 13 -8.13 -41.62 13.90
CA PHE A 13 -8.41 -40.44 13.08
C PHE A 13 -7.19 -39.52 13.10
N CYS A 14 -6.29 -39.64 12.12
CA CYS A 14 -5.25 -38.66 11.86
C CYS A 14 -5.90 -37.41 11.27
N ALA A 15 -6.21 -36.43 12.13
CA ALA A 15 -6.56 -35.09 11.68
C ALA A 15 -5.29 -34.42 11.10
N LEU A 16 -5.19 -34.41 9.78
CA LEU A 16 -4.24 -33.59 9.05
C LEU A 16 -4.64 -32.11 9.24
N ALA A 17 -4.04 -31.44 10.23
CA ALA A 17 -4.09 -30.02 10.34
C ALA A 17 -3.27 -29.42 9.18
N LEU A 18 -3.94 -29.03 8.10
CA LEU A 18 -3.36 -28.20 7.05
C LEU A 18 -3.03 -26.83 7.69
N PRO A 19 -1.78 -26.34 7.61
CA PRO A 19 -1.52 -24.98 7.98
C PRO A 19 -2.33 -24.08 7.04
N LEU A 20 -3.28 -23.31 7.58
CA LEU A 20 -3.79 -22.14 6.89
C LEU A 20 -2.60 -21.18 6.79
N ALA A 21 -1.88 -21.26 5.68
CA ALA A 21 -1.01 -20.16 5.27
C ALA A 21 -1.93 -18.95 5.09
N GLY A 22 -1.91 -18.02 6.04
CA GLY A 22 -2.58 -16.74 5.90
C GLY A 22 -2.02 -16.13 4.62
N GLN A 23 -2.85 -16.07 3.60
CA GLN A 23 -2.50 -15.40 2.36
C GLN A 23 -2.35 -13.95 2.75
N ASP A 24 -1.15 -13.41 2.61
CA ASP A 24 -0.89 -12.00 2.83
C ASP A 24 -1.57 -11.25 1.68
N ASP A 25 -2.76 -10.69 1.96
CA ASP A 25 -3.58 -10.00 0.95
C ASP A 25 -2.98 -8.65 0.52
N ARG A 26 -1.73 -8.37 0.93
CA ARG A 26 -1.04 -7.15 0.55
C ARG A 26 -0.68 -7.17 -0.93
N PRO A 27 -1.14 -6.18 -1.72
CA PRO A 27 -0.75 -6.07 -3.11
C PRO A 27 0.71 -5.63 -3.20
N ASN A 28 1.43 -6.06 -4.22
CA ASN A 28 2.76 -5.54 -4.53
C ASN A 28 2.62 -4.31 -5.44
N LEU A 29 2.90 -3.13 -4.89
CA LEU A 29 2.81 -1.86 -5.60
C LEU A 29 4.04 -1.54 -6.46
N SER A 30 5.07 -2.41 -6.48
CA SER A 30 6.30 -2.17 -7.24
C SER A 30 6.04 -1.94 -8.73
N GLY A 31 6.69 -0.94 -9.28
CA GLY A 31 6.60 -0.58 -10.69
C GLY A 31 6.82 0.90 -10.94
N THR A 32 6.71 1.28 -12.21
CA THR A 32 6.70 2.67 -12.65
C THR A 32 5.26 3.07 -12.96
N TRP A 33 4.83 4.16 -12.36
CA TRP A 33 3.45 4.63 -12.39
C TRP A 33 3.39 6.04 -12.98
N GLN A 34 2.62 6.22 -14.06
CA GLN A 34 2.41 7.50 -14.70
C GLN A 34 1.05 8.07 -14.33
N PHE A 35 1.03 9.31 -13.87
CA PHE A 35 -0.19 10.04 -13.54
C PHE A 35 -1.14 10.15 -14.74
N ASP A 36 -2.42 9.86 -14.52
CA ASP A 36 -3.50 9.96 -15.50
C ASP A 36 -4.47 11.09 -15.12
N SER A 37 -4.24 12.28 -15.65
CA SER A 37 -5.07 13.44 -15.37
C SER A 37 -6.51 13.30 -15.85
N THR A 38 -6.78 12.39 -16.81
CA THR A 38 -8.12 12.20 -17.38
C THR A 38 -9.03 11.36 -16.47
N LYS A 39 -8.43 10.63 -15.51
CA LYS A 39 -9.14 9.78 -14.55
C LYS A 39 -9.05 10.28 -13.11
N SER A 40 -8.27 11.34 -12.88
CA SER A 40 -8.05 11.93 -11.57
C SER A 40 -9.04 13.06 -11.30
N GLU A 41 -9.45 13.18 -10.02
CA GLU A 41 -10.31 14.26 -9.53
C GLU A 41 -9.50 15.09 -8.54
N LEU A 42 -9.17 16.34 -8.90
CA LEU A 42 -8.30 17.22 -8.14
C LEU A 42 -9.07 18.46 -7.69
N HIS A 43 -9.17 18.67 -6.39
CA HIS A 43 -9.84 19.82 -5.75
C HIS A 43 -8.85 20.75 -5.05
N THR A 44 -7.84 20.17 -4.41
CA THR A 44 -6.89 20.91 -3.56
C THR A 44 -5.46 20.90 -4.08
N VAL A 45 -5.03 19.84 -4.76
CA VAL A 45 -3.68 19.73 -5.31
C VAL A 45 -3.64 20.05 -6.81
N LYS A 46 -2.54 20.64 -7.27
CA LYS A 46 -2.26 20.85 -8.69
C LYS A 46 -1.12 19.91 -9.10
N VAL A 47 -1.48 18.87 -9.85
CA VAL A 47 -0.51 17.93 -10.43
C VAL A 47 -0.53 18.13 -11.94
N ALA A 48 0.56 18.63 -12.51
CA ALA A 48 0.67 18.82 -13.95
C ALA A 48 1.07 17.52 -14.67
N GLY A 49 1.73 16.64 -13.97
CA GLY A 49 2.20 15.33 -14.39
C GLY A 49 3.14 14.81 -13.34
N ALA A 50 3.10 13.54 -13.09
CA ALA A 50 4.00 12.90 -12.12
C ALA A 50 4.27 11.47 -12.54
N THR A 51 5.50 11.05 -12.29
CA THR A 51 5.89 9.64 -12.37
C THR A 51 6.33 9.18 -11.00
N TRP A 52 5.75 8.08 -10.53
CA TRP A 52 6.16 7.40 -9.30
C TRP A 52 6.88 6.11 -9.66
N VAL A 53 8.05 5.91 -9.08
CA VAL A 53 8.76 4.63 -9.11
C VAL A 53 8.68 4.05 -7.71
N ILE A 54 8.03 2.90 -7.58
CA ILE A 54 7.82 2.21 -6.31
C ILE A 54 8.62 0.91 -6.32
N HIS A 55 9.40 0.71 -5.27
CA HIS A 55 10.04 -0.56 -4.94
C HIS A 55 9.57 -0.98 -3.56
N GLU A 56 8.98 -2.16 -3.48
CA GLU A 56 8.43 -2.71 -2.26
C GLU A 56 9.01 -4.09 -1.98
N ASP A 57 9.34 -4.35 -0.73
CA ASP A 57 9.65 -5.67 -0.18
C ASP A 57 8.71 -6.00 1.00
N ASP A 58 8.91 -7.13 1.66
CA ASP A 58 8.03 -7.63 2.72
C ASP A 58 7.84 -6.65 3.90
N SER A 59 8.77 -5.73 4.10
CA SER A 59 8.81 -4.87 5.29
C SER A 59 9.07 -3.40 5.01
N SER A 60 9.40 -3.05 3.78
CA SER A 60 9.76 -1.69 3.40
C SER A 60 9.22 -1.27 2.05
N ILE A 61 9.10 0.03 1.87
CA ILE A 61 8.73 0.66 0.62
C ILE A 61 9.67 1.82 0.32
N GLN A 62 10.09 1.91 -0.93
CA GLN A 62 10.82 3.06 -1.46
C GLN A 62 9.99 3.67 -2.58
N ILE A 63 9.71 4.97 -2.49
CA ILE A 63 8.99 5.74 -3.50
C ILE A 63 9.89 6.85 -3.99
N THR A 64 10.01 6.96 -5.31
CA THR A 64 10.65 8.11 -5.98
C THR A 64 9.58 8.81 -6.80
N GLU A 65 9.24 10.02 -6.41
CA GLU A 65 8.32 10.89 -7.12
C GLU A 65 9.07 11.87 -8.01
N SER A 66 8.65 11.99 -9.25
CA SER A 66 9.19 12.96 -10.20
C SER A 66 8.04 13.78 -10.78
N ALA A 67 8.11 15.10 -10.67
CA ALA A 67 7.17 15.98 -11.34
C ALA A 67 7.63 16.25 -12.77
N ASP A 68 6.74 16.09 -13.74
CA ASP A 68 7.07 16.27 -15.16
C ASP A 68 7.56 17.70 -15.44
N GLY A 69 8.62 17.81 -16.22
CA GLY A 69 9.18 19.08 -16.69
C GLY A 69 10.01 19.87 -15.66
N THR A 70 10.08 19.45 -14.40
CA THR A 70 10.82 20.19 -13.36
C THR A 70 12.19 19.60 -13.03
N GLY A 71 12.42 18.33 -13.39
CA GLY A 71 13.62 17.57 -12.99
C GLY A 71 13.72 17.34 -11.46
N LYS A 72 12.76 17.82 -10.68
CA LYS A 72 12.74 17.66 -9.22
C LYS A 72 12.27 16.26 -8.86
N LYS A 73 13.04 15.59 -8.00
CA LYS A 73 12.70 14.29 -7.45
C LYS A 73 12.53 14.38 -5.95
N ILE A 74 11.58 13.64 -5.42
CA ILE A 74 11.39 13.42 -3.99
C ILE A 74 11.55 11.93 -3.76
N GLU A 75 12.43 11.55 -2.84
CA GLU A 75 12.68 10.16 -2.49
C GLU A 75 12.32 9.92 -1.03
N MET A 76 11.67 8.79 -0.77
CA MET A 76 11.40 8.30 0.57
C MET A 76 11.66 6.81 0.64
N LYS A 77 12.25 6.37 1.74
CA LYS A 77 12.46 4.96 2.06
C LYS A 77 12.02 4.71 3.48
N CYS A 78 11.00 3.88 3.64
CA CYS A 78 10.27 3.70 4.90
C CYS A 78 9.99 2.23 5.15
N THR A 79 9.81 1.86 6.41
CA THR A 79 9.21 0.58 6.77
C THR A 79 7.69 0.67 6.71
N THR A 80 7.01 -0.47 6.50
CA THR A 80 5.54 -0.54 6.42
C THR A 80 4.89 -0.93 7.76
N ASP A 81 5.58 -0.64 8.88
CA ASP A 81 5.16 -0.94 10.24
C ASP A 81 4.63 0.29 11.03
N GLY A 82 4.38 1.39 10.32
CA GLY A 82 3.87 2.64 10.91
C GLY A 82 4.93 3.55 11.54
N LYS A 83 6.21 3.18 11.51
CA LYS A 83 7.28 4.04 12.00
C LYS A 83 7.52 5.21 11.06
N GLN A 84 7.90 6.34 11.65
CA GLN A 84 8.22 7.54 10.87
C GLN A 84 9.55 7.39 10.14
N CYS A 85 9.58 7.86 8.91
CA CYS A 85 10.77 8.03 8.08
C CYS A 85 10.84 9.46 7.52
N LYS A 86 11.98 9.84 6.97
CA LYS A 86 12.18 11.15 6.33
C LYS A 86 11.74 11.13 4.88
N VAL A 87 11.16 12.24 4.41
CA VAL A 87 10.72 12.46 3.04
C VAL A 87 11.53 13.59 2.42
N GLY A 88 12.24 13.31 1.34
CA GLY A 88 12.87 14.30 0.46
C GLY A 88 13.78 15.33 1.12
N GLY A 89 14.34 15.01 2.28
CA GLY A 89 15.14 15.92 3.11
C GLY A 89 14.58 16.04 4.54
N ASP A 90 14.95 17.12 5.27
CA ASP A 90 14.69 17.18 6.73
C ASP A 90 13.34 17.83 7.11
N LYS A 91 12.50 18.22 6.16
CA LYS A 91 11.30 19.04 6.44
C LYS A 91 9.98 18.29 6.46
N ALA A 92 9.97 17.03 6.03
CA ALA A 92 8.78 16.20 6.02
C ALA A 92 9.10 14.80 6.56
N THR A 93 8.10 14.18 7.17
CA THR A 93 8.14 12.79 7.62
C THR A 93 6.92 12.05 7.12
N ALA A 94 7.07 10.75 6.86
CA ALA A 94 5.96 9.88 6.51
C ALA A 94 5.96 8.63 7.39
N SER A 95 4.80 7.99 7.48
CA SER A 95 4.63 6.67 8.07
C SER A 95 3.77 5.83 7.15
N PHE A 96 4.15 4.57 6.94
CA PHE A 96 3.42 3.65 6.07
C PHE A 96 2.94 2.43 6.84
N TRP A 97 1.72 1.99 6.56
CA TRP A 97 1.18 0.72 7.08
C TRP A 97 0.11 0.17 6.15
N TYR A 98 -0.09 -1.14 6.22
CA TYR A 98 -1.19 -1.79 5.52
C TYR A 98 -2.47 -1.80 6.34
N ASN A 99 -3.59 -1.54 5.68
CA ASN A 99 -4.95 -1.75 6.21
C ASN A 99 -5.68 -2.68 5.22
N GLY A 100 -5.58 -3.98 5.46
CA GLY A 100 -5.97 -4.98 4.47
C GLY A 100 -5.17 -4.83 3.18
N PRO A 101 -5.81 -4.81 2.01
CA PRO A 101 -5.13 -4.67 0.72
C PRO A 101 -4.72 -3.22 0.39
N MET A 102 -4.92 -2.29 1.29
CA MET A 102 -4.68 -0.87 1.07
C MET A 102 -3.43 -0.42 1.81
N LEU A 103 -2.46 0.17 1.11
CA LEU A 103 -1.34 0.85 1.74
C LEU A 103 -1.78 2.26 2.15
N VAL A 104 -1.54 2.62 3.39
CA VAL A 104 -1.81 3.95 3.94
C VAL A 104 -0.50 4.65 4.21
N GLU A 105 -0.41 5.89 3.78
CA GLU A 105 0.66 6.81 4.13
C GLU A 105 0.08 7.99 4.92
N MET A 106 0.80 8.42 5.95
CA MET A 106 0.55 9.66 6.66
C MET A 106 1.80 10.52 6.55
N GLU A 107 1.72 11.60 5.77
CA GLU A 107 2.80 12.59 5.62
C GLU A 107 2.55 13.78 6.54
N SER A 108 3.62 14.25 7.20
CA SER A 108 3.62 15.47 8.01
C SER A 108 4.71 16.42 7.51
N LYS A 109 4.31 17.66 7.19
CA LYS A 109 5.22 18.70 6.69
C LYS A 109 4.88 20.05 7.31
N GLY A 110 5.68 20.49 8.28
CA GLY A 110 5.37 21.66 9.09
C GLY A 110 4.10 21.42 9.91
N ASP A 111 3.10 22.28 9.72
CA ASP A 111 1.78 22.20 10.33
C ASP A 111 0.73 21.50 9.45
N HIS A 112 1.16 20.93 8.32
CA HIS A 112 0.29 20.17 7.42
C HIS A 112 0.42 18.67 7.68
N VAL A 113 -0.73 17.97 7.68
CA VAL A 113 -0.81 16.52 7.73
C VAL A 113 -1.72 16.04 6.61
N THR A 114 -1.20 15.15 5.77
CA THR A 114 -1.92 14.57 4.64
C THR A 114 -1.91 13.06 4.74
N ARG A 115 -3.05 12.44 4.47
CA ARG A 115 -3.21 10.99 4.37
C ARG A 115 -3.40 10.60 2.93
N TYR A 116 -2.65 9.58 2.50
CA TYR A 116 -2.79 8.93 1.20
C TYR A 116 -3.24 7.48 1.42
N ARG A 117 -4.21 7.03 0.65
CA ARG A 117 -4.69 5.64 0.65
C ARG A 117 -4.51 5.08 -0.75
N MET A 118 -3.60 4.15 -0.90
CA MET A 118 -3.18 3.57 -2.16
C MET A 118 -3.83 2.23 -2.37
N LYS A 119 -4.53 2.07 -3.50
CA LYS A 119 -5.23 0.84 -3.89
C LYS A 119 -4.79 0.41 -5.28
N LEU A 120 -4.38 -0.84 -5.39
CA LEU A 120 -4.10 -1.48 -6.67
C LEU A 120 -5.37 -2.09 -7.25
N SER A 121 -5.61 -1.90 -8.55
CA SER A 121 -6.68 -2.59 -9.27
C SER A 121 -6.42 -4.10 -9.35
N SER A 122 -7.47 -4.90 -9.53
CA SER A 122 -7.37 -6.36 -9.60
C SER A 122 -6.50 -6.87 -10.76
N ASP A 123 -6.39 -6.10 -11.83
CA ASP A 123 -5.52 -6.40 -12.98
C ASP A 123 -4.07 -5.92 -12.79
N GLY A 124 -3.78 -5.22 -11.68
CA GLY A 124 -2.44 -4.72 -11.34
C GLY A 124 -1.97 -3.53 -12.19
N ASN A 125 -2.82 -2.91 -13.00
CA ASN A 125 -2.43 -1.90 -13.98
C ASN A 125 -2.81 -0.47 -13.59
N THR A 126 -3.64 -0.30 -12.56
CA THR A 126 -4.10 1.01 -12.08
C THR A 126 -3.84 1.14 -10.59
N LEU A 127 -3.17 2.22 -10.20
CA LEU A 127 -2.98 2.62 -8.81
C LEU A 127 -3.86 3.84 -8.54
N THR A 128 -4.82 3.71 -7.63
CA THR A 128 -5.67 4.82 -7.16
C THR A 128 -5.18 5.30 -5.82
N VAL A 129 -5.02 6.60 -5.66
CA VAL A 129 -4.53 7.24 -4.44
C VAL A 129 -5.56 8.27 -3.97
N ASP A 130 -6.33 7.92 -2.93
CA ASP A 130 -7.22 8.87 -2.27
C ASP A 130 -6.38 9.73 -1.33
N THR A 131 -6.41 11.05 -1.51
CA THR A 131 -5.61 12.02 -0.75
C THR A 131 -6.52 12.90 0.07
N THR A 132 -6.32 12.89 1.39
CA THR A 132 -7.11 13.68 2.35
C THR A 132 -6.20 14.62 3.13
N SER A 133 -6.43 15.91 3.11
CA SER A 133 -5.78 16.84 4.03
C SER A 133 -6.44 16.74 5.41
N ILE A 134 -5.67 16.33 6.42
CA ILE A 134 -6.11 16.18 7.81
C ILE A 134 -5.91 17.46 8.58
N VAL A 135 -4.78 18.15 8.35
CA VAL A 135 -4.44 19.44 8.96
C VAL A 135 -3.83 20.34 7.87
N PRO A 136 -4.45 21.48 7.58
CA PRO A 136 -5.83 21.82 7.91
C PRO A 136 -6.81 20.86 7.26
N GLN A 137 -7.95 20.63 7.89
CA GLN A 137 -8.96 19.73 7.33
C GLN A 137 -9.53 20.33 6.03
N ALA A 138 -9.43 19.55 4.93
CA ALA A 138 -10.07 19.89 3.67
C ALA A 138 -11.54 19.48 3.66
N THR A 139 -12.34 20.17 2.84
CA THR A 139 -13.76 19.86 2.62
C THR A 139 -13.97 18.77 1.57
N GLU A 140 -12.99 18.58 0.70
CA GLU A 140 -13.01 17.62 -0.40
C GLU A 140 -11.67 16.89 -0.47
N ASP A 141 -11.74 15.62 -0.80
CA ASP A 141 -10.57 14.77 -1.03
C ASP A 141 -10.15 14.85 -2.51
N ASP A 142 -8.85 14.66 -2.78
CA ASP A 142 -8.36 14.48 -4.14
C ASP A 142 -8.24 12.97 -4.43
N VAL A 143 -8.51 12.59 -5.68
CA VAL A 143 -8.30 11.22 -6.18
C VAL A 143 -7.31 11.27 -7.32
N LEU A 144 -6.12 10.73 -7.08
CA LEU A 144 -5.10 10.59 -8.11
C LEU A 144 -5.14 9.18 -8.69
N VAL A 145 -5.09 9.09 -9.99
CA VAL A 145 -5.05 7.81 -10.70
C VAL A 145 -3.76 7.72 -11.49
N PHE A 146 -3.08 6.60 -11.36
CA PHE A 146 -1.85 6.30 -12.09
C PHE A 146 -2.01 5.02 -12.90
N ARG A 147 -1.36 4.98 -14.06
CA ARG A 147 -1.25 3.79 -14.92
C ARG A 147 0.14 3.20 -14.83
N LYS A 148 0.21 1.88 -14.73
CA LYS A 148 1.47 1.15 -14.76
C LYS A 148 2.11 1.30 -16.14
N GLN A 149 3.41 1.58 -16.15
CA GLN A 149 4.21 1.57 -17.37
C GLN A 149 4.77 0.16 -17.60
N ALA A 150 4.87 -0.24 -18.87
CA ALA A 150 5.44 -1.52 -19.28
C ALA A 150 6.96 -1.56 -19.08
#